data_8efcc16aab2b5928ef72be0450efe68e
#
_entry.id   8efcc16aab2b5928ef72be0450efe68e
#
_cell.length_a   1.000
_cell.length_b   1.000
_cell.length_c   1.000
_cell.angle_alpha   90.00
_cell.angle_beta   90.00
_cell.angle_gamma   90.00
#
_symmetry.space_group_name_H-M   'P 1'
#
loop_
_entity.id
_entity.type
_entity.pdbx_description
1 polymer ?
#
loop_
_entity_poly.entity_id
_entity_poly.type
_entity_poly.pdbx_seq_one_letter_code
_entity_poly.pdbx_strand_id
1 'polypeptide(L)'
;SRRLAIAIWASCFAAGSALGPIVGGVLLQHFHWGAVFMIAVPILLPLLVLAPKLVPESRDPNPGPVDALSVLLSLVAMLPVVWAIKTAAHDGISTLTLAAVALGIAAGVWFVRRQNRSATPILDMRLFGHGPFTASILANFLSMVGLIGFLFFVSQHLQLVLGLDPLTAALVMLPGAAASTIAGIAV
;
A
#
# COMPACT_ATOMS: atom_id res chain seq x y z
N SER A 1 28.14 -0.48 0.87
CA SER A 1 27.82 -1.80 1.43
C SER A 1 26.30 -1.98 1.47
N ARG A 2 25.80 -3.23 1.37
CA ARG A 2 24.35 -3.55 1.38
C ARG A 2 23.66 -2.97 2.63
N ARG A 3 24.33 -2.99 3.78
CA ARG A 3 23.81 -2.42 5.04
C ARG A 3 23.56 -0.92 4.92
N LEU A 4 24.49 -0.17 4.30
CA LEU A 4 24.32 1.27 4.11
C LEU A 4 23.15 1.59 3.17
N ALA A 5 22.98 0.83 2.09
CA ALA A 5 21.85 1.01 1.18
C ALA A 5 20.49 0.78 1.88
N ILE A 6 20.39 -0.25 2.71
CA ILE A 6 19.19 -0.54 3.51
C ILE A 6 18.94 0.59 4.53
N ALA A 7 19.98 1.08 5.21
CA ALA A 7 19.86 2.17 6.16
C ALA A 7 19.39 3.48 5.50
N ILE A 8 19.96 3.83 4.33
CA ILE A 8 19.51 4.99 3.55
C ILE A 8 18.05 4.83 3.12
N TRP A 9 17.67 3.67 2.60
CA TRP A 9 16.29 3.39 2.20
C TRP A 9 15.30 3.55 3.37
N ALA A 10 15.62 2.96 4.52
CA ALA A 10 14.80 3.08 5.73
C ALA A 10 14.71 4.53 6.23
N SER A 11 15.82 5.27 6.19
CA SER A 11 15.85 6.69 6.56
C SER A 11 15.01 7.56 5.63
N CYS A 12 15.05 7.32 4.32
CA CYS A 12 14.21 8.02 3.35
C CYS A 12 12.72 7.73 3.57
N PHE A 13 12.37 6.48 3.89
CA PHE A 13 11.00 6.10 4.22
C PHE A 13 10.51 6.83 5.49
N ALA A 14 11.33 6.82 6.55
CA ALA A 14 11.01 7.51 7.79
C ALA A 14 10.87 9.03 7.60
N ALA A 15 11.79 9.65 6.86
CA ALA A 15 11.72 11.07 6.53
C ALA A 15 10.46 11.42 5.70
N GLY A 16 10.14 10.59 4.71
CA GLY A 16 8.93 10.75 3.89
C GLY A 16 7.65 10.65 4.71
N SER A 17 7.59 9.70 5.65
CA SER A 17 6.45 9.53 6.55
C SER A 17 6.26 10.72 7.50
N ALA A 18 7.35 11.32 7.98
CA ALA A 18 7.29 12.47 8.87
C ALA A 18 6.98 13.78 8.10
N LEU A 19 7.61 13.98 6.96
CA LEU A 19 7.44 15.21 6.15
C LEU A 19 6.15 15.21 5.32
N GLY A 20 5.65 14.03 4.92
CA GLY A 20 4.48 13.90 4.06
C GLY A 20 3.27 14.69 4.54
N PRO A 21 2.80 14.52 5.76
CA PRO A 21 1.66 15.26 6.31
C PRO A 21 1.89 16.78 6.36
N ILE A 22 3.10 17.24 6.68
CA ILE A 22 3.44 18.65 6.75
C ILE A 22 3.39 19.27 5.34
N VAL A 23 4.10 18.65 4.40
CA VAL A 23 4.15 19.13 3.01
C VAL A 23 2.76 19.08 2.39
N GLY A 24 2.01 18.00 2.62
CA GLY A 24 0.62 17.87 2.17
C GLY A 24 -0.27 18.95 2.78
N GLY A 25 -0.14 19.21 4.09
CA GLY A 25 -0.88 20.24 4.81
C GLY A 25 -0.61 21.65 4.26
N VAL A 26 0.66 22.01 4.05
CA VAL A 26 1.05 23.30 3.44
C VAL A 26 0.50 23.45 2.03
N LEU A 27 0.60 22.37 1.21
CA LEU A 27 0.07 22.42 -0.15
C LEU A 27 -1.45 22.59 -0.18
N LEU A 28 -2.17 21.91 0.71
CA LEU A 28 -3.63 22.03 0.80
C LEU A 28 -4.11 23.37 1.31
N GLN A 29 -3.30 24.08 2.10
CA GLN A 29 -3.62 25.46 2.53
C GLN A 29 -3.51 26.49 1.41
N HIS A 30 -2.54 26.33 0.50
CA HIS A 30 -2.19 27.35 -0.48
C HIS A 30 -2.58 26.99 -1.91
N PHE A 31 -2.82 25.74 -2.19
CA PHE A 31 -3.09 25.22 -3.54
C PHE A 31 -4.31 24.27 -3.55
N HIS A 32 -4.81 24.01 -4.74
CA HIS A 32 -5.84 23.01 -4.97
C HIS A 32 -5.35 21.60 -4.60
N TRP A 33 -6.25 20.72 -4.17
CA TRP A 33 -5.93 19.34 -3.73
C TRP A 33 -5.02 18.55 -4.71
N GLY A 34 -5.13 18.82 -6.00
CA GLY A 34 -4.28 18.21 -7.03
C GLY A 34 -2.79 18.53 -6.90
N ALA A 35 -2.42 19.65 -6.24
CA ALA A 35 -1.01 20.02 -6.04
C ALA A 35 -0.24 19.00 -5.19
N VAL A 36 -0.92 18.28 -4.30
CA VAL A 36 -0.31 17.23 -3.49
C VAL A 36 0.25 16.11 -4.37
N PHE A 37 -0.40 15.80 -5.48
CA PHE A 37 0.10 14.81 -6.45
C PHE A 37 1.21 15.37 -7.35
N MET A 38 1.17 16.67 -7.65
CA MET A 38 2.18 17.32 -8.49
C MET A 38 3.56 17.35 -7.86
N ILE A 39 3.68 17.27 -6.52
CA ILE A 39 4.97 17.19 -5.83
C ILE A 39 5.75 15.91 -6.19
N ALA A 40 5.07 14.85 -6.60
CA ALA A 40 5.70 13.63 -7.05
C ALA A 40 6.49 13.83 -8.36
N VAL A 41 6.06 14.77 -9.21
CA VAL A 41 6.66 15.00 -10.53
C VAL A 41 8.14 15.40 -10.45
N PRO A 42 8.53 16.45 -9.67
CA PRO A 42 9.94 16.83 -9.55
C PRO A 42 10.81 15.78 -8.88
N ILE A 43 10.23 14.83 -8.14
CA ILE A 43 10.95 13.72 -7.52
C ILE A 43 11.09 12.56 -8.51
N LEU A 44 10.04 12.24 -9.26
CA LEU A 44 10.02 11.12 -10.20
C LEU A 44 10.78 11.40 -11.49
N LEU A 45 10.81 12.66 -11.98
CA LEU A 45 11.53 13.01 -13.19
C LEU A 45 13.03 12.72 -13.12
N PRO A 46 13.78 13.17 -12.08
CA PRO A 46 15.18 12.79 -11.93
C PRO A 46 15.36 11.27 -11.80
N LEU A 47 14.45 10.59 -11.08
CA LEU A 47 14.51 9.14 -10.94
C LEU A 47 14.36 8.44 -12.31
N LEU A 48 13.40 8.87 -13.12
CA LEU A 48 13.16 8.32 -14.46
C LEU A 48 14.38 8.47 -15.38
N VAL A 49 15.08 9.59 -15.28
CA VAL A 49 16.27 9.89 -16.09
C VAL A 49 17.52 9.18 -15.55
N LEU A 50 17.66 9.08 -14.24
CA LEU A 50 18.87 8.55 -13.60
C LEU A 50 18.79 7.03 -13.39
N ALA A 51 17.62 6.45 -13.16
CA ALA A 51 17.49 5.02 -12.90
C ALA A 51 18.10 4.14 -14.01
N PRO A 52 17.87 4.39 -15.31
CA PRO A 52 18.50 3.59 -16.36
C PRO A 52 20.03 3.70 -16.42
N LYS A 53 20.59 4.77 -15.84
CA LYS A 53 22.05 5.02 -15.84
C LYS A 53 22.73 4.50 -14.58
N LEU A 54 22.04 4.50 -13.45
CA LEU A 54 22.60 4.19 -12.14
C LEU A 54 22.29 2.78 -11.67
N VAL A 55 21.17 2.22 -12.11
CA VAL A 55 20.75 0.88 -11.70
C VAL A 55 21.22 -0.12 -12.76
N PRO A 56 22.12 -1.06 -12.40
CA PRO A 56 22.51 -2.12 -13.32
C PRO A 56 21.30 -2.97 -13.68
N GLU A 57 21.17 -3.29 -14.95
CA GLU A 57 20.06 -4.11 -15.44
C GLU A 57 20.24 -5.54 -14.92
N SER A 58 19.27 -5.99 -14.14
CA SER A 58 19.20 -7.38 -13.67
C SER A 58 18.09 -8.09 -14.41
N ARG A 59 18.46 -8.99 -15.32
CA ARG A 59 17.51 -9.84 -16.06
C ARG A 59 17.59 -11.25 -15.53
N ASP A 60 16.44 -11.87 -15.34
CA ASP A 60 16.37 -13.30 -15.12
C ASP A 60 16.84 -14.02 -16.43
N PRO A 61 17.83 -14.90 -16.37
CA PRO A 61 18.27 -15.65 -17.54
C PRO A 61 17.18 -16.52 -18.17
N ASN A 62 16.19 -16.94 -17.38
CA ASN A 62 15.08 -17.77 -17.80
C ASN A 62 13.74 -17.16 -17.33
N PRO A 63 13.31 -16.02 -17.89
CA PRO A 63 12.03 -15.44 -17.53
C PRO A 63 10.92 -16.39 -17.95
N GLY A 64 10.14 -16.86 -16.99
CA GLY A 64 8.94 -17.64 -17.28
C GLY A 64 7.96 -16.81 -18.13
N PRO A 65 7.07 -17.46 -18.89
CA PRO A 65 6.05 -16.75 -19.65
C PRO A 65 5.17 -15.94 -18.69
N VAL A 66 4.86 -14.68 -19.09
CA VAL A 66 3.93 -13.85 -18.32
C VAL A 66 2.56 -14.52 -18.36
N ASP A 67 2.10 -15.00 -17.21
CA ASP A 67 0.77 -15.59 -17.07
C ASP A 67 -0.30 -14.50 -16.93
N ALA A 68 -0.68 -13.92 -18.07
CA ALA A 68 -1.67 -12.85 -18.15
C ALA A 68 -3.03 -13.27 -17.54
N LEU A 69 -3.39 -14.56 -17.64
CA LEU A 69 -4.64 -15.06 -17.06
C LEU A 69 -4.57 -15.04 -15.52
N SER A 70 -3.44 -15.42 -14.92
CA SER A 70 -3.27 -15.32 -13.47
C SER A 70 -3.29 -13.88 -12.99
N VAL A 71 -2.70 -12.94 -13.74
CA VAL A 71 -2.79 -11.51 -13.45
C VAL A 71 -4.25 -11.05 -13.50
N LEU A 72 -4.99 -11.41 -14.57
CA LEU A 72 -6.40 -11.06 -14.69
C LEU A 72 -7.24 -11.64 -13.56
N LEU A 73 -7.03 -12.91 -13.21
CA LEU A 73 -7.74 -13.56 -12.11
C LEU A 73 -7.48 -12.89 -10.76
N SER A 74 -6.25 -12.44 -10.50
CA SER A 74 -5.93 -11.70 -9.26
C SER A 74 -6.68 -10.38 -9.20
N LEU A 75 -6.77 -9.64 -10.31
CA LEU A 75 -7.53 -8.39 -10.39
C LEU A 75 -9.03 -8.63 -10.19
N VAL A 76 -9.59 -9.64 -10.88
CA VAL A 76 -11.00 -9.99 -10.75
C VAL A 76 -11.32 -10.55 -9.35
N ALA A 77 -10.35 -11.17 -8.67
CA ALA A 77 -10.52 -11.60 -7.30
C ALA A 77 -10.62 -10.41 -6.32
N MET A 78 -9.85 -9.34 -6.55
CA MET A 78 -9.75 -8.23 -5.60
C MET A 78 -10.72 -7.08 -5.89
N LEU A 79 -10.78 -6.60 -7.13
CA LEU A 79 -11.52 -5.39 -7.48
C LEU A 79 -13.02 -5.45 -7.18
N PRO A 80 -13.75 -6.53 -7.53
CA PRO A 80 -15.17 -6.63 -7.21
C PRO A 80 -15.46 -6.69 -5.71
N VAL A 81 -14.57 -7.34 -4.94
CA VAL A 81 -14.72 -7.42 -3.48
C VAL A 81 -14.52 -6.05 -2.84
N VAL A 82 -13.46 -5.32 -3.23
CA VAL A 82 -13.21 -3.96 -2.73
C VAL A 82 -14.36 -3.02 -3.11
N TRP A 83 -14.84 -3.10 -4.35
CA TRP A 83 -16.00 -2.33 -4.79
C TRP A 83 -17.25 -2.67 -3.99
N ALA A 84 -17.52 -3.96 -3.77
CA ALA A 84 -18.68 -4.42 -2.99
C ALA A 84 -18.64 -3.94 -1.54
N ILE A 85 -17.49 -4.01 -0.88
CA ILE A 85 -17.31 -3.50 0.49
C ILE A 85 -17.59 -2.01 0.54
N LYS A 86 -17.00 -1.23 -0.39
CA LYS A 86 -17.20 0.22 -0.45
C LYS A 86 -18.67 0.59 -0.69
N THR A 87 -19.31 -0.06 -1.65
CA THR A 87 -20.72 0.19 -1.99
C THR A 87 -21.65 -0.23 -0.86
N ALA A 88 -21.42 -1.41 -0.25
CA ALA A 88 -22.21 -1.89 0.87
C ALA A 88 -22.10 -0.97 2.11
N ALA A 89 -20.95 -0.35 2.33
CA ALA A 89 -20.77 0.61 3.43
C ALA A 89 -21.51 1.93 3.20
N HIS A 90 -21.78 2.33 1.95
CA HIS A 90 -22.44 3.58 1.60
C HIS A 90 -23.94 3.39 1.34
N ASP A 91 -24.29 2.40 0.52
CA ASP A 91 -25.65 2.20 -0.01
C ASP A 91 -26.36 0.99 0.61
N GLY A 92 -25.68 0.27 1.49
CA GLY A 92 -26.17 -0.97 2.07
C GLY A 92 -25.91 -2.21 1.20
N ILE A 93 -26.27 -3.37 1.74
CA ILE A 93 -26.07 -4.65 1.07
C ILE A 93 -27.16 -4.85 0.00
N SER A 94 -26.74 -5.08 -1.23
CA SER A 94 -27.60 -5.34 -2.38
C SER A 94 -27.25 -6.68 -3.05
N THR A 95 -28.15 -7.19 -3.89
CA THR A 95 -27.88 -8.40 -4.70
C THR A 95 -26.63 -8.23 -5.57
N LEU A 96 -26.39 -7.01 -6.05
CA LEU A 96 -25.23 -6.71 -6.88
C LEU A 96 -23.91 -6.76 -6.07
N THR A 97 -23.91 -6.25 -4.84
CA THR A 97 -22.73 -6.34 -3.96
C THR A 97 -22.43 -7.79 -3.57
N LEU A 98 -23.47 -8.60 -3.30
CA LEU A 98 -23.32 -10.03 -3.05
C LEU A 98 -22.77 -10.79 -4.27
N ALA A 99 -23.29 -10.47 -5.46
CA ALA A 99 -22.79 -11.07 -6.71
C ALA A 99 -21.33 -10.70 -6.98
N ALA A 100 -20.92 -9.47 -6.70
CA ALA A 100 -19.54 -9.01 -6.83
C ALA A 100 -18.59 -9.74 -5.86
N VAL A 101 -19.01 -9.96 -4.61
CA VAL A 101 -18.24 -10.75 -3.64
C VAL A 101 -18.11 -12.20 -4.12
N ALA A 102 -19.23 -12.81 -4.57
CA ALA A 102 -19.22 -14.17 -5.08
C ALA A 102 -18.28 -14.34 -6.30
N LEU A 103 -18.30 -13.38 -7.23
CA LEU A 103 -17.39 -13.32 -8.37
C LEU A 103 -15.92 -13.25 -7.91
N GLY A 104 -15.62 -12.37 -6.96
CA GLY A 104 -14.26 -12.22 -6.43
C GLY A 104 -13.77 -13.49 -5.74
N ILE A 105 -14.61 -14.13 -4.92
CA ILE A 105 -14.29 -15.41 -4.28
C ILE A 105 -14.07 -16.51 -5.32
N ALA A 106 -14.94 -16.64 -6.32
CA ALA A 106 -14.81 -17.63 -7.38
C ALA A 106 -13.51 -17.44 -8.18
N ALA A 107 -13.18 -16.20 -8.55
CA ALA A 107 -11.93 -15.86 -9.24
C ALA A 107 -10.71 -16.14 -8.35
N GLY A 108 -10.77 -15.83 -7.06
CA GLY A 108 -9.71 -16.12 -6.09
C GLY A 108 -9.46 -17.62 -5.92
N VAL A 109 -10.51 -18.41 -5.80
CA VAL A 109 -10.41 -19.88 -5.75
C VAL A 109 -9.79 -20.43 -7.04
N TRP A 110 -10.22 -19.90 -8.19
CA TRP A 110 -9.65 -20.30 -9.47
C TRP A 110 -8.17 -19.90 -9.59
N PHE A 111 -7.82 -18.68 -9.17
CA PHE A 111 -6.44 -18.21 -9.09
C PHE A 111 -5.57 -19.17 -8.26
N VAL A 112 -5.98 -19.48 -7.02
CA VAL A 112 -5.23 -20.39 -6.13
C VAL A 112 -5.06 -21.78 -6.75
N ARG A 113 -6.14 -22.34 -7.32
CA ARG A 113 -6.08 -23.66 -8.00
C ARG A 113 -5.11 -23.64 -9.20
N ARG A 114 -5.11 -22.53 -9.95
CA ARG A 114 -4.22 -22.37 -11.09
C ARG A 114 -2.75 -22.25 -10.63
N GLN A 115 -2.47 -21.43 -9.60
CA GLN A 115 -1.11 -21.29 -9.04
C GLN A 115 -0.57 -22.64 -8.56
N ASN A 116 -1.38 -23.43 -7.89
CA ASN A 116 -0.99 -24.76 -7.40
C ASN A 116 -0.67 -25.78 -8.53
N ARG A 117 -1.17 -25.55 -9.73
CA ARG A 117 -0.94 -26.42 -10.90
C ARG A 117 0.10 -25.86 -11.88
N SER A 118 0.52 -24.63 -11.73
CA SER A 118 1.50 -24.00 -12.60
C SER A 118 2.90 -24.48 -12.28
N ALA A 119 3.69 -24.74 -13.33
CA ALA A 119 5.12 -25.02 -13.20
C ALA A 119 5.93 -23.79 -12.80
N THR A 120 5.44 -22.59 -13.18
CA THR A 120 6.03 -21.29 -12.86
C THR A 120 4.96 -20.40 -12.24
N PRO A 121 4.58 -20.63 -10.96
CA PRO A 121 3.54 -19.84 -10.32
C PRO A 121 4.03 -18.43 -10.04
N ILE A 122 3.15 -17.43 -10.20
CA ILE A 122 3.40 -16.03 -9.81
C ILE A 122 3.55 -15.95 -8.28
N LEU A 123 2.75 -16.77 -7.57
CA LEU A 123 2.76 -16.84 -6.12
C LEU A 123 2.79 -18.32 -5.68
N ASP A 124 3.83 -18.71 -4.97
CA ASP A 124 3.91 -20.06 -4.43
C ASP A 124 2.97 -20.22 -3.24
N MET A 125 1.82 -20.85 -3.49
CA MET A 125 0.79 -21.09 -2.47
C MET A 125 1.26 -22.03 -1.35
N ARG A 126 2.33 -22.82 -1.57
CA ARG A 126 2.88 -23.72 -0.56
C ARG A 126 3.45 -22.97 0.64
N LEU A 127 3.90 -21.71 0.42
CA LEU A 127 4.38 -20.85 1.48
C LEU A 127 3.32 -20.61 2.55
N PHE A 128 2.06 -20.50 2.15
CA PHE A 128 0.93 -20.32 3.07
C PHE A 128 0.61 -21.60 3.89
N GLY A 129 1.13 -22.75 3.51
CA GLY A 129 1.10 -23.97 4.32
C GLY A 129 2.06 -23.95 5.50
N HIS A 130 3.04 -23.01 5.52
CA HIS A 130 3.98 -22.86 6.61
C HIS A 130 3.43 -21.89 7.67
N GLY A 131 3.11 -22.42 8.87
CA GLY A 131 2.50 -21.65 9.96
C GLY A 131 3.22 -20.33 10.28
N PRO A 132 4.57 -20.31 10.47
CA PRO A 132 5.30 -19.07 10.75
C PRO A 132 5.18 -18.02 9.64
N PHE A 133 5.19 -18.45 8.37
CA PHE A 133 5.03 -17.54 7.24
C PHE A 133 3.63 -16.91 7.22
N THR A 134 2.60 -17.74 7.33
CA THR A 134 1.19 -17.26 7.35
C THR A 134 0.93 -16.37 8.55
N ALA A 135 1.43 -16.72 9.73
CA ALA A 135 1.30 -15.87 10.92
C ALA A 135 1.98 -14.50 10.71
N SER A 136 3.17 -14.47 10.12
CA SER A 136 3.88 -13.21 9.82
C SER A 136 3.12 -12.34 8.83
N ILE A 137 2.57 -12.93 7.76
CA ILE A 137 1.75 -12.19 6.78
C ILE A 137 0.47 -11.64 7.43
N LEU A 138 -0.23 -12.45 8.24
CA LEU A 138 -1.43 -12.01 8.94
C LEU A 138 -1.12 -10.92 9.97
N ALA A 139 -0.06 -11.06 10.74
CA ALA A 139 0.37 -10.04 11.70
C ALA A 139 0.71 -8.72 10.99
N ASN A 140 1.44 -8.79 9.88
CA ASN A 140 1.76 -7.61 9.07
C ASN A 140 0.50 -6.97 8.49
N PHE A 141 -0.42 -7.76 7.93
CA PHE A 141 -1.69 -7.28 7.40
C PHE A 141 -2.52 -6.56 8.48
N LEU A 142 -2.72 -7.19 9.64
CA LEU A 142 -3.46 -6.58 10.76
C LEU A 142 -2.80 -5.31 11.28
N SER A 143 -1.47 -5.30 11.37
CA SER A 143 -0.70 -4.11 11.76
C SER A 143 -0.89 -2.96 10.77
N MET A 144 -0.88 -3.26 9.46
CA MET A 144 -1.11 -2.24 8.42
C MET A 144 -2.54 -1.72 8.44
N VAL A 145 -3.54 -2.59 8.59
CA VAL A 145 -4.94 -2.18 8.74
C VAL A 145 -5.12 -1.29 9.98
N GLY A 146 -4.53 -1.69 11.10
CA GLY A 146 -4.57 -0.91 12.33
C GLY A 146 -3.91 0.46 12.19
N LEU A 147 -2.71 0.50 11.62
CA LEU A 147 -1.96 1.74 11.42
C LEU A 147 -2.67 2.70 10.46
N ILE A 148 -3.05 2.21 9.29
CA ILE A 148 -3.71 3.05 8.27
C ILE A 148 -5.09 3.50 8.76
N GLY A 149 -5.85 2.61 9.40
CA GLY A 149 -7.13 2.93 10.00
C GLY A 149 -7.00 3.99 11.09
N PHE A 150 -6.04 3.84 11.99
CA PHE A 150 -5.74 4.82 13.04
C PHE A 150 -5.41 6.21 12.44
N LEU A 151 -4.49 6.27 11.49
CA LEU A 151 -4.10 7.53 10.84
C LEU A 151 -5.29 8.18 10.12
N PHE A 152 -6.10 7.39 9.43
CA PHE A 152 -7.29 7.88 8.74
C PHE A 152 -8.32 8.44 9.72
N PHE A 153 -8.69 7.71 10.77
CA PHE A 153 -9.70 8.16 11.73
C PHE A 153 -9.22 9.35 12.56
N VAL A 154 -7.96 9.37 12.97
CA VAL A 154 -7.39 10.52 13.69
C VAL A 154 -7.39 11.76 12.81
N SER A 155 -6.95 11.64 11.56
CA SER A 155 -6.97 12.76 10.60
C SER A 155 -8.40 13.29 10.38
N GLN A 156 -9.36 12.41 10.20
CA GLN A 156 -10.78 12.76 10.07
C GLN A 156 -11.31 13.46 11.34
N HIS A 157 -11.01 12.93 12.52
CA HIS A 157 -11.44 13.52 13.78
C HIS A 157 -10.88 14.92 13.97
N LEU A 158 -9.58 15.13 13.72
CA LEU A 158 -8.93 16.43 13.83
C LEU A 158 -9.54 17.47 12.89
N GLN A 159 -9.85 17.09 11.65
CA GLN A 159 -10.33 18.01 10.64
C GLN A 159 -11.86 18.21 10.67
N LEU A 160 -12.65 17.11 10.80
CA LEU A 160 -14.11 17.18 10.71
C LEU A 160 -14.80 17.45 12.06
N VAL A 161 -14.22 16.96 13.17
CA VAL A 161 -14.83 17.14 14.51
C VAL A 161 -14.25 18.35 15.21
N LEU A 162 -12.90 18.49 15.22
CA LEU A 162 -12.23 19.62 15.87
C LEU A 162 -12.08 20.85 14.97
N GLY A 163 -12.40 20.73 13.67
CA GLY A 163 -12.35 21.83 12.71
C GLY A 163 -10.95 22.36 12.42
N LEU A 164 -9.91 21.58 12.70
CA LEU A 164 -8.53 21.99 12.46
C LEU A 164 -8.25 22.04 10.95
N ASP A 165 -7.48 23.03 10.54
CA ASP A 165 -6.97 23.08 9.17
C ASP A 165 -5.96 21.92 8.91
N PRO A 166 -5.74 21.55 7.65
CA PRO A 166 -4.90 20.39 7.31
C PRO A 166 -3.47 20.46 7.85
N LEU A 167 -2.88 21.66 7.92
CA LEU A 167 -1.53 21.83 8.43
C LEU A 167 -1.48 21.64 9.94
N THR A 168 -2.40 22.25 10.68
CA THR A 168 -2.49 22.10 12.13
C THR A 168 -2.77 20.64 12.51
N ALA A 169 -3.68 19.97 11.80
CA ALA A 169 -3.94 18.55 11.99
C ALA A 169 -2.66 17.70 11.78
N ALA A 170 -1.88 17.99 10.73
CA ALA A 170 -0.61 17.33 10.46
C ALA A 170 0.41 17.57 11.60
N LEU A 171 0.52 18.80 12.10
CA LEU A 171 1.44 19.14 13.20
C LEU A 171 1.07 18.42 14.49
N VAL A 172 -0.21 18.26 14.79
CA VAL A 172 -0.69 17.50 15.96
C VAL A 172 -0.31 16.02 15.86
N MET A 173 -0.25 15.46 14.65
CA MET A 173 0.12 14.06 14.43
C MET A 173 1.63 13.81 14.44
N LEU A 174 2.48 14.85 14.30
CA LEU A 174 3.94 14.73 14.25
C LEU A 174 4.59 14.02 15.45
N PRO A 175 4.22 14.30 16.70
CA PRO A 175 4.85 13.61 17.85
C PRO A 175 4.68 12.09 17.78
N GLY A 176 3.51 11.61 17.33
CA GLY A 176 3.26 10.18 17.12
C GLY A 176 4.12 9.59 16.02
N ALA A 177 4.24 10.30 14.88
CA ALA A 177 5.10 9.89 13.77
C ALA A 177 6.57 9.87 14.16
N ALA A 178 7.05 10.87 14.89
CA ALA A 178 8.42 10.93 15.41
C ALA A 178 8.70 9.78 16.40
N ALA A 179 7.80 9.52 17.33
CA ALA A 179 7.92 8.43 18.28
C ALA A 179 7.98 7.06 17.59
N SER A 180 7.12 6.82 16.58
CA SER A 180 7.13 5.57 15.82
C SER A 180 8.42 5.40 15.03
N THR A 181 8.96 6.47 14.44
CA THR A 181 10.23 6.45 13.71
C THR A 181 11.41 6.13 14.64
N ILE A 182 11.47 6.78 15.81
CA ILE A 182 12.52 6.53 16.81
C ILE A 182 12.43 5.08 17.31
N ALA A 183 11.24 4.57 17.60
CA ALA A 183 11.05 3.19 18.03
C ALA A 183 11.49 2.19 16.96
N GLY A 184 11.21 2.47 15.67
CA GLY A 184 11.62 1.61 14.56
C GLY A 184 13.15 1.58 14.31
N ILE A 185 13.88 2.64 14.71
CA ILE A 185 15.34 2.69 14.59
C ILE A 185 16.01 1.99 15.81
N ALA A 186 15.34 1.96 16.97
CA ALA A 186 15.87 1.38 18.20
C ALA A 186 15.80 -0.16 18.27
N VAL A 187 15.09 -0.80 17.33
CA VAL A 187 14.94 -2.26 17.20
C VAL A 187 15.87 -2.80 16.13
#